data_83584beb455ba62959063d1dfa68fb5e
#
_entry.id   83584beb455ba62959063d1dfa68fb5e
#
_cell.length_a   1.000
_cell.length_b   1.000
_cell.length_c   1.000
_cell.angle_alpha   90.00
_cell.angle_beta   90.00
_cell.angle_gamma   90.00
#
_symmetry.space_group_name_H-M   'P 1'
#
loop_
_entity.id
_entity.type
_entity.pdbx_description
1 polymer ?
#
loop_
_entity_poly.entity_id
_entity_poly.type
_entity_poly.pdbx_seq_one_letter_code
_entity_poly.pdbx_strand_id
1 'polypeptide(L)'
;MTMRLEHANLSVRDLDAAVRFVTAAFPAFHVRREGFHNGRRWLHVGTDDTYLALNEATAVPAEAWEPYSGKPGLNHLGYEVDDVEALRARLVAAGFEESTVPNSHPHRRRVYFYDADGNDWEFVEYFSEDPAERNDYELPD
;
A
#
# COMPACT_ATOMS: atom_id res chain seq x y z
N MET A 1 16.26 -11.80 18.06
CA MET A 1 16.27 -10.56 17.25
C MET A 1 15.01 -10.51 16.40
N THR A 2 14.24 -9.45 16.50
CA THR A 2 13.06 -9.24 15.65
C THR A 2 13.48 -8.40 14.46
N MET A 3 13.13 -8.84 13.26
CA MET A 3 13.36 -8.09 12.03
C MET A 3 12.01 -7.83 11.35
N ARG A 4 11.77 -6.57 10.97
CA ARG A 4 10.54 -6.16 10.28
C ARG A 4 10.83 -5.03 9.30
N LEU A 5 10.00 -4.89 8.30
CA LEU A 5 10.03 -3.70 7.46
C LEU A 5 9.52 -2.52 8.29
N GLU A 6 10.38 -1.52 8.52
CA GLU A 6 10.01 -0.31 9.27
C GLU A 6 9.30 0.70 8.38
N HIS A 7 9.87 1.01 7.20
CA HIS A 7 9.30 1.98 6.28
C HIS A 7 9.64 1.69 4.82
N ALA A 8 8.84 2.23 3.94
CA ALA A 8 9.15 2.44 2.55
C ALA A 8 9.22 3.95 2.26
N ASN A 9 10.07 4.36 1.34
CA ASN A 9 10.20 5.75 0.92
C ASN A 9 9.73 5.89 -0.53
N LEU A 10 8.75 6.76 -0.75
CA LEU A 10 8.15 7.00 -2.06
C LEU A 10 8.17 8.49 -2.42
N SER A 11 8.44 8.77 -3.69
CA SER A 11 8.18 10.09 -4.27
C SER A 11 6.79 10.09 -4.89
N VAL A 12 5.98 11.07 -4.55
CA VAL A 12 4.57 11.18 -4.98
C VAL A 12 4.29 12.54 -5.58
N ARG A 13 3.34 12.62 -6.49
CA ARG A 13 2.95 13.88 -7.13
C ARG A 13 2.23 14.82 -6.19
N ASP A 14 1.38 14.26 -5.34
CA ASP A 14 0.53 14.99 -4.40
C ASP A 14 0.56 14.29 -3.05
N LEU A 15 1.25 14.90 -2.07
CA LEU A 15 1.36 14.36 -0.73
C LEU A 15 0.01 14.23 -0.03
N ASP A 16 -0.90 15.17 -0.24
CA ASP A 16 -2.20 15.13 0.42
C ASP A 16 -3.09 14.03 -0.17
N ALA A 17 -3.00 13.77 -1.48
CA ALA A 17 -3.65 12.63 -2.11
C ALA A 17 -3.10 11.30 -1.60
N ALA A 18 -1.78 11.18 -1.45
CA ALA A 18 -1.14 9.99 -0.89
C ALA A 18 -1.57 9.74 0.56
N VAL A 19 -1.65 10.78 1.38
CA VAL A 19 -2.15 10.69 2.76
C VAL A 19 -3.61 10.23 2.79
N ARG A 20 -4.47 10.78 1.93
CA ARG A 20 -5.89 10.35 1.84
C ARG A 20 -6.00 8.86 1.51
N PHE A 21 -5.18 8.36 0.58
CA PHE A 21 -5.17 6.94 0.25
C PHE A 21 -4.83 6.06 1.46
N VAL A 22 -3.68 6.32 2.08
CA VAL A 22 -3.20 5.46 3.17
C VAL A 22 -4.05 5.58 4.44
N THR A 23 -4.65 6.73 4.73
CA THR A 23 -5.53 6.90 5.88
C THR A 23 -6.94 6.34 5.64
N ALA A 24 -7.39 6.25 4.39
CA ALA A 24 -8.60 5.51 4.04
C ALA A 24 -8.40 4.00 4.20
N ALA A 25 -7.23 3.48 3.77
CA ALA A 25 -6.86 2.08 3.95
C ALA A 25 -6.65 1.74 5.43
N PHE A 26 -5.91 2.59 6.15
CA PHE A 26 -5.48 2.36 7.52
C PHE A 26 -5.94 3.53 8.43
N PRO A 27 -7.11 3.44 9.06
CA PRO A 27 -7.61 4.51 9.93
C PRO A 27 -6.71 4.85 11.12
N ALA A 28 -5.85 3.92 11.54
CA ALA A 28 -4.85 4.14 12.59
C ALA A 28 -3.62 4.93 12.12
N PHE A 29 -3.42 5.12 10.81
CA PHE A 29 -2.32 5.91 10.29
C PHE A 29 -2.57 7.40 10.53
N HIS A 30 -1.51 8.09 10.91
CA HIS A 30 -1.50 9.55 11.10
C HIS A 30 -0.18 10.12 10.59
N VAL A 31 -0.16 11.41 10.28
CA VAL A 31 1.08 12.10 9.95
C VAL A 31 1.92 12.20 11.22
N ARG A 32 3.04 11.50 11.22
CA ARG A 32 3.99 11.44 12.35
C ARG A 32 4.85 12.71 12.43
N ARG A 33 5.29 13.17 11.28
CA ARG A 33 6.14 14.34 11.09
C ARG A 33 6.04 14.84 9.67
N GLU A 34 6.23 16.15 9.47
CA GLU A 34 6.37 16.75 8.15
C GLU A 34 7.34 17.92 8.19
N GLY A 35 7.83 18.30 7.04
CA GLY A 35 8.75 19.42 6.89
C GLY A 35 9.09 19.71 5.43
N PHE A 36 10.11 20.55 5.25
CA PHE A 36 10.65 20.90 3.95
C PHE A 36 12.14 20.60 3.91
N HIS A 37 12.60 20.13 2.77
CA HIS A 37 14.01 19.97 2.46
C HIS A 37 14.27 20.44 1.03
N ASN A 38 15.17 21.41 0.88
CA ASN A 38 15.46 22.03 -0.43
C ASN A 38 14.19 22.54 -1.14
N GLY A 39 13.27 23.17 -0.39
CA GLY A 39 12.01 23.71 -0.92
C GLY A 39 10.94 22.69 -1.24
N ARG A 40 11.14 21.41 -0.93
CA ARG A 40 10.18 20.34 -1.17
C ARG A 40 9.58 19.85 0.14
N ARG A 41 8.29 19.62 0.10
CA ARG A 41 7.57 19.04 1.25
C ARG A 41 7.85 17.54 1.34
N TRP A 42 8.01 17.07 2.55
CA TRP A 42 8.07 15.66 2.88
C TRP A 42 7.22 15.38 4.12
N LEU A 43 6.77 14.15 4.29
CA LEU A 43 6.10 13.72 5.51
C LEU A 43 6.30 12.22 5.76
N HIS A 44 6.11 11.84 7.02
CA HIS A 44 6.00 10.45 7.42
C HIS A 44 4.56 10.19 7.91
N VAL A 45 3.93 9.17 7.38
CA VAL A 45 2.56 8.77 7.73
C VAL A 45 2.53 7.30 8.10
N GLY A 46 1.96 6.98 9.25
CA GLY A 46 1.91 5.61 9.76
C GLY A 46 1.53 5.53 11.22
N THR A 47 2.03 4.49 11.89
CA THR A 47 1.94 4.30 13.34
C THR A 47 3.31 4.58 13.99
N ASP A 48 3.43 4.34 15.29
CA ASP A 48 4.72 4.46 15.97
C ASP A 48 5.75 3.42 15.50
N ASP A 49 5.27 2.30 14.98
CA ASP A 49 6.09 1.15 14.61
C ASP A 49 6.46 1.05 13.13
N THR A 50 5.57 1.51 12.26
CA THR A 50 5.72 1.39 10.80
C THR A 50 5.16 2.60 10.09
N TYR A 51 5.77 3.01 8.99
CA TYR A 51 5.34 4.22 8.29
C TYR A 51 5.76 4.23 6.81
N LEU A 52 5.20 5.15 6.08
CA LEU A 52 5.64 5.55 4.76
C LEU A 52 6.30 6.92 4.85
N ALA A 53 7.51 7.01 4.31
CA ALA A 53 8.20 8.28 4.10
C ALA A 53 7.83 8.76 2.69
N LEU A 54 7.11 9.86 2.61
CA LEU A 54 6.61 10.43 1.37
C LEU A 54 7.34 11.73 1.06
N ASN A 55 7.74 11.89 -0.18
CA ASN A 55 8.44 13.08 -0.67
C ASN A 55 7.72 13.62 -1.90
N GLU A 56 7.60 14.92 -1.99
CA GLU A 56 7.11 15.58 -3.18
C GLU A 56 8.04 15.32 -4.36
N ALA A 57 7.50 14.82 -5.47
CA ALA A 57 8.27 14.51 -6.66
C ALA A 57 8.91 15.77 -7.27
N THR A 58 10.11 15.61 -7.78
CA THR A 58 10.86 16.71 -8.41
C THR A 58 10.56 16.89 -9.87
N ALA A 59 10.12 15.80 -10.50
CA ALA A 59 9.73 15.75 -11.89
C ALA A 59 8.69 14.66 -12.06
N VAL A 60 7.71 14.93 -12.91
CA VAL A 60 6.72 13.93 -13.32
C VAL A 60 7.16 13.42 -14.69
N PRO A 61 7.54 12.13 -14.82
CA PRO A 61 7.92 11.58 -16.11
C PRO A 61 6.73 11.65 -17.08
N ALA A 62 7.05 11.77 -18.38
CA ALA A 62 6.02 11.78 -19.44
C ALA A 62 5.25 10.46 -19.50
N GLU A 63 5.93 9.36 -19.14
CA GLU A 63 5.31 8.03 -19.02
C GLU A 63 5.08 7.72 -17.54
N ALA A 64 3.86 7.30 -17.21
CA ALA A 64 3.54 6.80 -15.87
C ALA A 64 4.32 5.51 -15.59
N TRP A 65 4.65 5.27 -14.31
CA TRP A 65 5.13 3.96 -13.89
C TRP A 65 4.03 2.92 -14.13
N GLU A 66 4.42 1.82 -14.74
CA GLU A 66 3.52 0.72 -15.05
C GLU A 66 3.94 -0.50 -14.23
N PRO A 67 3.21 -0.85 -13.16
CA PRO A 67 3.48 -2.07 -12.40
C PRO A 67 3.39 -3.30 -13.31
N TYR A 68 4.17 -4.31 -13.01
CA TYR A 68 4.18 -5.59 -13.76
C TYR A 68 4.64 -5.48 -15.22
N SER A 69 5.29 -4.40 -15.59
CA SER A 69 5.79 -4.17 -16.95
C SER A 69 7.00 -5.04 -17.36
N GLY A 70 7.54 -5.82 -16.41
CA GLY A 70 8.76 -6.59 -16.61
C GLY A 70 10.06 -5.79 -16.43
N LYS A 71 9.97 -4.50 -16.20
CA LYS A 71 11.13 -3.66 -15.85
C LYS A 71 11.51 -3.87 -14.38
N PRO A 72 12.80 -3.83 -14.02
CA PRO A 72 13.21 -3.85 -12.62
C PRO A 72 12.59 -2.70 -11.83
N GLY A 73 12.01 -3.00 -10.68
CA GLY A 73 11.37 -2.01 -9.82
C GLY A 73 10.31 -2.64 -8.92
N LEU A 74 9.66 -1.82 -8.12
CA LEU A 74 8.60 -2.25 -7.21
C LEU A 74 7.29 -2.41 -7.98
N ASN A 75 6.70 -3.62 -8.00
CA ASN A 75 5.37 -3.83 -8.57
C ASN A 75 4.27 -3.38 -7.63
N HIS A 76 4.34 -3.77 -6.35
CA HIS A 76 3.37 -3.41 -5.33
C HIS A 76 3.98 -3.50 -3.93
N LEU A 77 3.30 -2.89 -2.96
CA LEU A 77 3.51 -3.11 -1.53
C LEU A 77 2.35 -3.94 -1.00
N GLY A 78 2.64 -4.93 -0.17
CA GLY A 78 1.64 -5.78 0.48
C GLY A 78 1.55 -5.50 1.98
N TYR A 79 0.32 -5.31 2.47
CA TYR A 79 0.01 -5.17 3.89
C TYR A 79 -0.91 -6.28 4.35
N GLU A 80 -0.57 -6.93 5.46
CA GLU A 80 -1.52 -7.80 6.16
C GLU A 80 -2.51 -6.95 6.95
N VAL A 81 -3.79 -7.29 6.87
CA VAL A 81 -4.89 -6.59 7.54
C VAL A 81 -5.84 -7.59 8.20
N ASP A 82 -6.56 -7.13 9.22
CA ASP A 82 -7.49 -7.99 9.96
C ASP A 82 -8.87 -8.15 9.29
N ASP A 83 -9.26 -7.18 8.44
CA ASP A 83 -10.56 -7.17 7.75
C ASP A 83 -10.41 -6.49 6.39
N VAL A 84 -10.17 -7.31 5.38
CA VAL A 84 -9.94 -6.84 4.01
C VAL A 84 -11.21 -6.26 3.37
N GLU A 85 -12.38 -6.75 3.74
CA GLU A 85 -13.65 -6.23 3.19
C GLU A 85 -13.99 -4.84 3.76
N ALA A 86 -13.75 -4.62 5.04
CA ALA A 86 -13.93 -3.30 5.62
C ALA A 86 -12.95 -2.28 5.02
N LEU A 87 -11.70 -2.68 4.80
CA LEU A 87 -10.70 -1.86 4.10
C LEU A 87 -11.15 -1.54 2.68
N ARG A 88 -11.59 -2.55 1.93
CA ARG A 88 -12.12 -2.40 0.57
C ARG A 88 -13.26 -1.38 0.52
N ALA A 89 -14.22 -1.50 1.43
CA ALA A 89 -15.35 -0.57 1.51
C ALA A 89 -14.90 0.88 1.74
N ARG A 90 -13.89 1.10 2.60
CA ARG A 90 -13.34 2.44 2.84
C ARG A 90 -12.67 3.03 1.60
N LEU A 91 -11.85 2.24 0.91
CA LEU A 91 -11.15 2.72 -0.30
C LEU A 91 -12.12 3.00 -1.45
N VAL A 92 -13.12 2.16 -1.65
CA VAL A 92 -14.19 2.40 -2.64
C VAL A 92 -14.96 3.68 -2.30
N ALA A 93 -15.35 3.87 -1.03
CA ALA A 93 -16.06 5.07 -0.59
C ALA A 93 -15.20 6.35 -0.75
N ALA A 94 -13.89 6.24 -0.62
CA ALA A 94 -12.94 7.34 -0.83
C ALA A 94 -12.66 7.62 -2.33
N GLY A 95 -13.19 6.80 -3.25
CA GLY A 95 -13.10 7.00 -4.70
C GLY A 95 -11.82 6.43 -5.34
N PHE A 96 -11.12 5.54 -4.67
CA PHE A 96 -9.94 4.88 -5.25
C PHE A 96 -10.32 3.71 -6.16
N GLU A 97 -9.49 3.48 -7.18
CA GLU A 97 -9.72 2.44 -8.19
C GLU A 97 -9.23 1.08 -7.68
N GLU A 98 -10.12 0.11 -7.72
CA GLU A 98 -9.80 -1.28 -7.37
C GLU A 98 -9.17 -2.00 -8.57
N SER A 99 -8.04 -2.69 -8.32
CA SER A 99 -7.33 -3.51 -9.29
C SER A 99 -7.39 -5.00 -8.99
N THR A 100 -8.25 -5.40 -8.04
CA THR A 100 -8.37 -6.79 -7.58
C THR A 100 -8.72 -7.74 -8.72
N VAL A 101 -7.94 -8.82 -8.85
CA VAL A 101 -8.32 -9.99 -9.62
C VAL A 101 -9.07 -10.95 -8.68
N PRO A 102 -10.20 -11.53 -9.10
CA PRO A 102 -10.93 -12.49 -8.27
C PRO A 102 -10.04 -13.60 -7.73
N ASN A 103 -10.14 -13.87 -6.45
CA ASN A 103 -9.35 -14.89 -5.77
C ASN A 103 -10.23 -15.69 -4.79
N SER A 104 -9.93 -16.96 -4.59
CA SER A 104 -10.74 -17.89 -3.83
C SER A 104 -9.93 -18.83 -2.94
N HIS A 105 -8.69 -18.45 -2.61
CA HIS A 105 -7.84 -19.25 -1.75
C HIS A 105 -8.49 -19.47 -0.37
N PRO A 106 -8.51 -20.71 0.17
CA PRO A 106 -9.22 -20.99 1.42
C PRO A 106 -8.61 -20.35 2.67
N HIS A 107 -7.33 -20.02 2.63
CA HIS A 107 -6.59 -19.52 3.79
C HIS A 107 -6.24 -18.04 3.74
N ARG A 108 -6.59 -17.32 2.67
CA ARG A 108 -6.36 -15.88 2.53
C ARG A 108 -7.34 -15.23 1.57
N ARG A 109 -7.49 -13.94 1.72
CA ARG A 109 -8.20 -13.09 0.77
C ARG A 109 -7.37 -11.84 0.49
N ARG A 110 -7.30 -11.45 -0.77
CA ARG A 110 -6.51 -10.30 -1.23
C ARG A 110 -7.39 -9.32 -1.98
N VAL A 111 -7.15 -8.04 -1.74
CA VAL A 111 -7.67 -6.96 -2.58
C VAL A 111 -6.52 -6.04 -2.99
N TYR A 112 -6.68 -5.39 -4.13
CA TYR A 112 -5.68 -4.52 -4.72
C TYR A 112 -6.32 -3.20 -5.11
N PHE A 113 -5.60 -2.11 -4.87
CA PHE A 113 -6.04 -0.77 -5.22
C PHE A 113 -4.89 0.06 -5.77
N TYR A 114 -5.19 0.90 -6.75
CA TYR A 114 -4.26 1.92 -7.21
C TYR A 114 -4.33 3.16 -6.33
N ASP A 115 -3.17 3.71 -5.99
CA ASP A 115 -3.09 5.04 -5.40
C ASP A 115 -3.21 6.14 -6.47
N ALA A 116 -3.11 7.42 -6.04
CA ALA A 116 -3.22 8.56 -6.95
C ALA A 116 -2.09 8.64 -7.99
N ASP A 117 -0.97 7.97 -7.78
CA ASP A 117 0.17 7.90 -8.72
C ASP A 117 0.12 6.65 -9.63
N GLY A 118 -0.89 5.79 -9.49
CA GLY A 118 -1.02 4.55 -10.23
C GLY A 118 -0.17 3.41 -9.69
N ASN A 119 0.38 3.53 -8.48
CA ASN A 119 1.03 2.41 -7.81
C ASN A 119 -0.01 1.42 -7.33
N ASP A 120 0.30 0.13 -7.47
CA ASP A 120 -0.57 -0.92 -6.99
C ASP A 120 -0.25 -1.27 -5.53
N TRP A 121 -1.28 -1.52 -4.74
CA TRP A 121 -1.19 -1.88 -3.33
C TRP A 121 -1.98 -3.14 -3.07
N GLU A 122 -1.35 -4.12 -2.43
CA GLU A 122 -2.00 -5.36 -1.99
C GLU A 122 -2.38 -5.26 -0.52
N PHE A 123 -3.58 -5.73 -0.20
CA PHE A 123 -4.03 -5.91 1.18
C PHE A 123 -4.49 -7.36 1.34
N VAL A 124 -3.92 -8.07 2.29
CA VAL A 124 -4.18 -9.48 2.51
C VAL A 124 -4.67 -9.76 3.91
N GLU A 125 -5.79 -10.46 4.01
CA GLU A 125 -6.30 -11.06 5.24
C GLU A 125 -6.03 -12.56 5.20
N TYR A 126 -5.45 -13.08 6.28
CA TYR A 126 -5.24 -14.51 6.45
C TYR A 126 -6.28 -15.11 7.38
N PHE A 127 -6.81 -16.27 7.00
CA PHE A 127 -7.82 -17.01 7.78
C PHE A 127 -7.19 -18.15 8.59
N SER A 128 -5.87 -18.25 8.61
CA SER A 128 -5.11 -19.27 9.33
C SER A 128 -3.88 -18.66 9.98
N GLU A 129 -3.53 -19.19 11.15
CA GLU A 129 -2.27 -18.90 11.83
C GLU A 129 -1.16 -19.92 11.46
N ASP A 130 -1.50 -21.00 10.77
CA ASP A 130 -0.53 -22.01 10.34
C ASP A 130 0.32 -21.49 9.18
N PRO A 131 1.66 -21.38 9.35
CA PRO A 131 2.54 -20.92 8.30
C PRO A 131 2.46 -21.75 7.01
N ALA A 132 2.19 -23.04 7.12
CA ALA A 132 2.06 -23.92 5.95
C ALA A 132 0.83 -23.55 5.11
N GLU A 133 -0.29 -23.22 5.77
CA GLU A 133 -1.51 -22.78 5.10
C GLU A 133 -1.38 -21.34 4.56
N ARG A 134 -0.79 -20.44 5.35
CA ARG A 134 -0.54 -19.06 4.92
C ARG A 134 0.38 -18.98 3.71
N ASN A 135 1.34 -19.89 3.60
CA ASN A 135 2.34 -19.97 2.53
C ASN A 135 2.00 -21.04 1.47
N ASP A 136 0.78 -21.51 1.43
CA ASP A 136 0.35 -22.41 0.38
C ASP A 136 0.14 -21.65 -0.93
N TYR A 137 0.90 -22.00 -1.95
CA TYR A 137 0.82 -21.42 -3.31
C TYR A 137 0.46 -22.48 -4.36
N GLU A 138 0.09 -23.68 -3.94
CA GLU A 138 -0.32 -24.78 -4.83
C GLU A 138 -1.84 -24.84 -4.98
N LEU A 139 -2.59 -24.40 -3.97
CA LEU A 139 -4.03 -24.29 -4.07
C LEU A 139 -4.42 -23.12 -5.00
N PRO A 140 -5.54 -23.25 -5.72
CA PRO A 140 -6.06 -22.17 -6.55
C PRO A 140 -6.30 -20.88 -5.73
N ASP A 141 -5.95 -19.78 -6.34
CA ASP A 141 -6.07 -18.45 -5.73
C ASP A 141 -7.22 -17.67 -6.36
#